data_e667447442976fe22aa932f24bd529a2
#
_entry.id   e667447442976fe22aa932f24bd529a2
#
_cell.length_a   1.000
_cell.length_b   1.000
_cell.length_c   1.000
_cell.angle_alpha   90.00
_cell.angle_beta   90.00
_cell.angle_gamma   90.00
#
_symmetry.space_group_name_H-M   'P 1'
#
loop_
_entity.id
_entity.type
_entity.pdbx_description
1 polymer ?
#
loop_
_entity_poly.entity_id
_entity_poly.type
_entity_poly.pdbx_seq_one_letter_code
_entity_poly.pdbx_strand_id
1 'polypeptide(L)'
;CLVGSEMCIRDSYQPTPARRTYIQKKNNSKKKRPLGIPTFTDKLVQEVLRMVLEAVYEPVFLPVSHGFRPKRSCHTALKSLKMEFNGMRWFVEGDIKGCFDNIDHSVLVGLIHSKIKDARLIKLIYKFLKAGYLEDWKYHKTYSGTPQGGIISPLLANIYLHELDKFVMKLKSEFDTHGQEPVRTEYRLLSNDLQKLSY
;
A
#
# COMPACT_ATOMS: atom_id res chain seq x y z
N CYS A 1 31.42 22.32 18.11
CA CYS A 1 31.16 20.93 17.74
C CYS A 1 29.72 20.75 17.22
N LEU A 2 29.42 21.38 16.06
CA LEU A 2 28.05 21.34 15.46
C LEU A 2 27.73 19.99 14.79
N VAL A 3 28.75 19.26 14.33
CA VAL A 3 28.57 17.96 13.65
C VAL A 3 28.11 16.85 14.61
N GLY A 4 28.48 16.90 15.87
CA GLY A 4 28.05 15.92 16.88
C GLY A 4 26.60 16.10 17.34
N SER A 5 26.05 17.33 17.32
CA SER A 5 24.68 17.62 17.75
C SER A 5 23.64 17.15 16.71
N GLU A 6 23.90 17.31 15.42
CA GLU A 6 22.98 16.87 14.36
C GLU A 6 22.87 15.33 14.28
N MET A 7 23.97 14.62 14.49
CA MET A 7 23.95 13.16 14.58
C MET A 7 23.16 12.66 15.82
N CYS A 8 23.32 13.34 16.95
CA CYS A 8 22.57 13.01 18.17
C CYS A 8 21.05 13.27 18.01
N ILE A 9 20.66 14.38 17.39
CA ILE A 9 19.26 14.74 17.17
C ILE A 9 18.57 13.69 16.27
N ARG A 10 19.22 13.27 15.18
CA ARG A 10 18.68 12.30 14.24
C ARG A 10 18.47 10.92 14.85
N ASP A 11 19.39 10.46 15.70
CA ASP A 11 19.30 9.15 16.36
C ASP A 11 18.35 9.18 17.58
N SER A 12 18.14 10.33 18.18
CA SER A 12 17.27 10.51 19.34
C SER A 12 15.82 10.87 18.99
N TYR A 13 15.51 11.18 17.71
CA TYR A 13 14.16 11.56 17.33
C TYR A 13 13.11 10.49 17.71
N GLN A 14 12.09 10.93 18.42
CA GLN A 14 10.95 10.10 18.83
C GLN A 14 9.67 10.70 18.27
N PRO A 15 8.99 9.98 17.35
CA PRO A 15 7.69 10.41 16.87
C PRO A 15 6.67 10.50 18.00
N THR A 16 5.81 11.49 17.96
CA THR A 16 4.72 11.65 18.91
C THR A 16 3.49 10.83 18.47
N PRO A 17 2.67 10.34 19.41
CA PRO A 17 1.43 9.68 19.08
C PRO A 17 0.49 10.60 18.28
N ALA A 18 -0.07 10.10 17.17
CA ALA A 18 -1.00 10.87 16.35
C ALA A 18 -2.33 11.10 17.09
N ARG A 19 -2.88 12.31 17.06
CA ARG A 19 -4.21 12.58 17.62
C ARG A 19 -5.28 11.94 16.73
N ARG A 20 -6.07 11.00 17.28
CA ARG A 20 -7.19 10.39 16.58
C ARG A 20 -8.41 11.32 16.54
N THR A 21 -9.00 11.46 15.38
CA THR A 21 -10.29 12.11 15.16
C THR A 21 -11.13 11.27 14.22
N TYR A 22 -12.44 11.55 14.13
CA TYR A 22 -13.35 10.77 13.33
C TYR A 22 -14.03 11.64 12.28
N ILE A 23 -13.99 11.18 11.01
CA ILE A 23 -14.66 11.84 9.88
C ILE A 23 -15.83 10.97 9.43
N GLN A 24 -16.98 11.60 9.17
CA GLN A 24 -18.16 10.90 8.65
C GLN A 24 -17.91 10.40 7.22
N LYS A 25 -18.38 9.18 6.91
CA LYS A 25 -18.37 8.66 5.53
C LYS A 25 -19.48 9.32 4.71
N LYS A 26 -19.15 9.81 3.51
CA LYS A 26 -20.12 10.49 2.62
C LYS A 26 -21.38 9.67 2.34
N ASN A 27 -21.27 8.33 2.23
CA ASN A 27 -22.38 7.45 1.85
C ASN A 27 -23.13 6.84 3.04
N ASN A 28 -22.69 7.09 4.27
CA ASN A 28 -23.35 6.56 5.46
C ASN A 28 -22.98 7.41 6.67
N SER A 29 -23.89 8.30 7.06
CA SER A 29 -23.70 9.23 8.18
C SER A 29 -23.49 8.55 9.55
N LYS A 30 -23.90 7.28 9.68
CA LYS A 30 -23.70 6.48 10.91
C LYS A 30 -22.29 5.87 11.00
N LYS A 31 -21.56 5.75 9.88
CA LYS A 31 -20.20 5.17 9.86
C LYS A 31 -19.15 6.28 9.82
N LYS A 32 -18.21 6.24 10.76
CA LYS A 32 -17.07 7.18 10.86
C LYS A 32 -15.79 6.49 10.40
N ARG A 33 -14.85 7.27 9.87
CA ARG A 33 -13.47 6.84 9.59
C ARG A 33 -12.54 7.42 10.65
N PRO A 34 -11.69 6.63 11.31
CA PRO A 34 -10.63 7.17 12.14
C PRO A 34 -9.59 7.87 11.27
N LEU A 35 -9.13 9.03 11.70
CA LEU A 35 -8.04 9.79 11.09
C LEU A 35 -7.03 10.14 12.17
N GLY A 36 -5.76 9.79 11.96
CA GLY A 36 -4.66 10.20 12.83
C GLY A 36 -4.07 11.53 12.34
N ILE A 37 -3.99 12.49 13.19
CA ILE A 37 -3.39 13.81 12.90
C ILE A 37 -2.02 13.86 13.58
N PRO A 38 -0.89 13.71 12.85
CA PRO A 38 0.44 13.87 13.40
C PRO A 38 0.71 15.34 13.77
N THR A 39 1.68 15.57 14.64
CA THR A 39 2.18 16.91 14.93
C THR A 39 2.83 17.54 13.71
N PHE A 40 3.02 18.86 13.74
CA PHE A 40 3.65 19.57 12.63
C PHE A 40 5.08 19.07 12.36
N THR A 41 5.86 18.88 13.42
CA THR A 41 7.23 18.35 13.32
C THR A 41 7.24 16.94 12.73
N ASP A 42 6.35 16.06 13.20
CA ASP A 42 6.23 14.70 12.65
C ASP A 42 5.84 14.71 11.17
N LYS A 43 4.98 15.66 10.76
CA LYS A 43 4.63 15.81 9.32
C LYS A 43 5.83 16.18 8.48
N LEU A 44 6.68 17.11 8.95
CA LEU A 44 7.91 17.48 8.23
C LEU A 44 8.87 16.31 8.10
N VAL A 45 9.10 15.56 9.18
CA VAL A 45 9.98 14.39 9.14
C VAL A 45 9.39 13.30 8.24
N GLN A 46 8.08 13.06 8.31
CA GLN A 46 7.41 12.10 7.41
C GLN A 46 7.51 12.53 5.94
N GLU A 47 7.43 13.82 5.65
CA GLU A 47 7.58 14.32 4.26
C GLU A 47 8.99 14.08 3.73
N VAL A 48 10.03 14.34 4.52
CA VAL A 48 11.42 14.02 4.14
C VAL A 48 11.57 12.51 3.89
N LEU A 49 11.04 11.66 4.78
CA LEU A 49 11.05 10.22 4.60
C LEU A 49 10.31 9.80 3.32
N ARG A 50 9.14 10.42 3.05
CA ARG A 50 8.37 10.18 1.84
C ARG A 50 9.19 10.49 0.59
N MET A 51 9.85 11.65 0.54
CA MET A 51 10.70 12.05 -0.60
C MET A 51 11.82 11.04 -0.86
N VAL A 52 12.51 10.60 0.19
CA VAL A 52 13.59 9.60 0.07
C VAL A 52 13.04 8.26 -0.42
N LEU A 53 11.99 7.75 0.19
CA LEU A 53 11.40 6.47 -0.20
C LEU A 53 10.78 6.54 -1.60
N GLU A 54 10.15 7.64 -1.98
CA GLU A 54 9.58 7.85 -3.31
C GLU A 54 10.66 7.78 -4.39
N ALA A 55 11.81 8.45 -4.17
CA ALA A 55 12.93 8.40 -5.11
C ALA A 55 13.46 6.97 -5.33
N VAL A 56 13.43 6.13 -4.28
CA VAL A 56 13.88 4.73 -4.36
C VAL A 56 12.84 3.81 -4.99
N TYR A 57 11.55 3.99 -4.66
CA TYR A 57 10.51 3.03 -5.02
C TYR A 57 9.72 3.39 -6.28
N GLU A 58 9.61 4.67 -6.65
CA GLU A 58 8.86 5.08 -7.86
C GLU A 58 9.37 4.38 -9.14
N PRO A 59 10.68 4.22 -9.36
CA PRO A 59 11.18 3.48 -10.52
C PRO A 59 10.88 1.97 -10.49
N VAL A 60 10.56 1.44 -9.31
CA VAL A 60 10.34 -0.01 -9.08
C VAL A 60 8.88 -0.41 -9.25
N PHE A 61 7.96 0.50 -8.93
CA PHE A 61 6.53 0.23 -9.01
C PHE A 61 6.07 -0.10 -10.43
N LEU A 62 5.25 -1.13 -10.54
CA LEU A 62 4.71 -1.58 -11.80
C LEU A 62 3.78 -0.51 -12.45
N PRO A 63 3.67 -0.51 -13.78
CA PRO A 63 2.79 0.42 -14.51
C PRO A 63 1.32 0.34 -14.11
N VAL A 64 0.86 -0.82 -13.63
CA VAL A 64 -0.52 -1.09 -13.20
C VAL A 64 -0.89 -0.42 -11.88
N SER A 65 0.10 -0.01 -11.08
CA SER A 65 -0.12 0.70 -9.83
C SER A 65 -0.35 2.20 -10.08
N HIS A 66 -1.51 2.73 -9.68
CA HIS A 66 -1.89 4.13 -9.93
C HIS A 66 -2.14 4.94 -8.65
N GLY A 67 -2.40 4.30 -7.51
CA GLY A 67 -2.75 4.98 -6.27
C GLY A 67 -1.59 5.74 -5.63
N PHE A 68 -1.83 6.99 -5.22
CA PHE A 68 -0.88 7.81 -4.46
C PHE A 68 0.53 7.95 -5.06
N ARG A 69 0.64 7.88 -6.38
CA ARG A 69 1.91 8.02 -7.10
C ARG A 69 1.99 9.35 -7.87
N PRO A 70 3.21 9.93 -8.04
CA PRO A 70 3.41 11.13 -8.87
C PRO A 70 2.91 10.89 -10.29
N LYS A 71 2.29 11.92 -10.88
CA LYS A 71 1.77 11.92 -12.26
C LYS A 71 0.74 10.80 -12.55
N ARG A 72 0.22 10.11 -11.52
CA ARG A 72 -0.80 9.08 -11.61
C ARG A 72 -2.07 9.51 -10.88
N SER A 73 -3.23 9.07 -11.36
CA SER A 73 -4.54 9.45 -10.81
C SER A 73 -5.59 8.40 -11.15
N CYS A 74 -6.80 8.54 -10.60
CA CYS A 74 -7.95 7.72 -11.01
C CYS A 74 -8.20 7.81 -12.52
N HIS A 75 -7.98 8.98 -13.15
CA HIS A 75 -8.14 9.13 -14.59
C HIS A 75 -7.12 8.35 -15.40
N THR A 76 -5.86 8.26 -14.94
CA THR A 76 -4.86 7.42 -15.60
C THR A 76 -5.19 5.95 -15.48
N ALA A 77 -5.71 5.49 -14.33
CA ALA A 77 -6.19 4.13 -14.12
C ALA A 77 -7.36 3.80 -15.06
N LEU A 78 -8.37 4.66 -15.12
CA LEU A 78 -9.53 4.48 -16.02
C LEU A 78 -9.13 4.46 -17.50
N LYS A 79 -8.14 5.28 -17.89
CA LYS A 79 -7.61 5.27 -19.25
C LYS A 79 -6.93 3.93 -19.57
N SER A 80 -6.09 3.41 -18.67
CA SER A 80 -5.46 2.10 -18.84
C SER A 80 -6.51 0.99 -18.97
N LEU A 81 -7.51 0.97 -18.07
CA LEU A 81 -8.61 0.01 -18.14
C LEU A 81 -9.34 0.06 -19.48
N LYS A 82 -9.68 1.27 -19.97
CA LYS A 82 -10.36 1.44 -21.26
C LYS A 82 -9.53 0.89 -22.43
N MET A 83 -8.21 1.03 -22.38
CA MET A 83 -7.32 0.60 -23.47
C MET A 83 -6.99 -0.90 -23.40
N GLU A 84 -6.76 -1.42 -22.19
CA GLU A 84 -6.25 -2.77 -21.99
C GLU A 84 -7.35 -3.83 -21.87
N PHE A 85 -8.57 -3.44 -21.41
CA PHE A 85 -9.70 -4.36 -21.21
C PHE A 85 -10.58 -4.51 -22.45
N ASN A 86 -10.16 -3.97 -23.59
CA ASN A 86 -10.89 -4.15 -24.83
C ASN A 86 -10.82 -5.63 -25.26
N GLY A 87 -12.00 -6.28 -25.41
CA GLY A 87 -12.10 -7.69 -25.76
C GLY A 87 -12.03 -8.67 -24.57
N MET A 88 -11.87 -8.19 -23.34
CA MET A 88 -11.91 -9.05 -22.15
C MET A 88 -13.31 -9.59 -21.89
N ARG A 89 -13.41 -10.90 -21.62
CA ARG A 89 -14.68 -11.58 -21.29
C ARG A 89 -14.96 -11.61 -19.81
N TRP A 90 -13.95 -11.57 -18.96
CA TRP A 90 -14.04 -11.73 -17.53
C TRP A 90 -13.37 -10.57 -16.81
N PHE A 91 -14.00 -10.10 -15.76
CA PHE A 91 -13.51 -9.08 -14.87
C PHE A 91 -13.55 -9.61 -13.43
N VAL A 92 -12.42 -9.58 -12.74
CA VAL A 92 -12.33 -9.97 -11.33
C VAL A 92 -12.09 -8.71 -10.51
N GLU A 93 -13.06 -8.36 -9.67
CA GLU A 93 -12.96 -7.24 -8.75
C GLU A 93 -12.63 -7.74 -7.34
N GLY A 94 -11.66 -7.08 -6.70
CA GLY A 94 -11.28 -7.36 -5.32
C GLY A 94 -11.11 -6.07 -4.54
N ASP A 95 -11.48 -6.08 -3.26
CA ASP A 95 -11.24 -4.99 -2.31
C ASP A 95 -10.59 -5.52 -1.03
N ILE A 96 -9.57 -4.81 -0.55
CA ILE A 96 -8.85 -5.19 0.67
C ILE A 96 -9.45 -4.46 1.86
N LYS A 97 -10.20 -5.19 2.69
CA LYS A 97 -10.80 -4.64 3.89
C LYS A 97 -9.73 -4.18 4.88
N GLY A 98 -9.77 -2.88 5.23
CA GLY A 98 -8.89 -2.33 6.25
C GLY A 98 -7.41 -2.40 5.90
N CYS A 99 -7.02 -2.20 4.63
CA CYS A 99 -5.65 -2.34 4.15
C CYS A 99 -4.65 -1.61 5.05
N PHE A 100 -4.88 -0.33 5.35
CA PHE A 100 -3.97 0.47 6.19
C PHE A 100 -3.86 -0.03 7.63
N ASP A 101 -4.91 -0.63 8.17
CA ASP A 101 -4.97 -1.10 9.56
C ASP A 101 -4.32 -2.47 9.75
N ASN A 102 -4.20 -3.25 8.65
CA ASN A 102 -3.74 -4.64 8.66
C ASN A 102 -2.33 -4.85 8.10
N ILE A 103 -1.60 -3.79 7.77
CA ILE A 103 -0.20 -3.91 7.33
C ILE A 103 0.65 -4.45 8.46
N ASP A 104 1.30 -5.60 8.26
CA ASP A 104 2.27 -6.14 9.20
C ASP A 104 3.57 -5.32 9.18
N HIS A 105 3.97 -4.82 10.34
CA HIS A 105 5.16 -3.95 10.47
C HIS A 105 6.46 -4.71 10.17
N SER A 106 6.57 -5.98 10.54
CA SER A 106 7.78 -6.78 10.32
C SER A 106 7.97 -7.09 8.85
N VAL A 107 6.89 -7.45 8.15
CA VAL A 107 6.91 -7.68 6.71
C VAL A 107 7.25 -6.39 5.96
N LEU A 108 6.58 -5.27 6.28
CA LEU A 108 6.84 -3.98 5.66
C LEU A 108 8.30 -3.55 5.84
N VAL A 109 8.82 -3.63 7.06
CA VAL A 109 10.21 -3.29 7.37
C VAL A 109 11.19 -4.21 6.63
N GLY A 110 10.88 -5.50 6.54
CA GLY A 110 11.65 -6.48 5.75
C GLY A 110 11.71 -6.10 4.26
N LEU A 111 10.58 -5.69 3.67
CA LEU A 111 10.51 -5.20 2.29
C LEU A 111 11.35 -3.93 2.08
N ILE A 112 11.29 -2.99 3.03
CA ILE A 112 12.11 -1.78 2.96
C ILE A 112 13.59 -2.14 3.10
N HIS A 113 13.95 -3.03 4.03
CA HIS A 113 15.32 -3.48 4.25
C HIS A 113 15.92 -4.20 3.03
N SER A 114 15.11 -4.84 2.21
CA SER A 114 15.59 -5.49 0.98
C SER A 114 16.23 -4.50 0.00
N LYS A 115 15.74 -3.25 -0.04
CA LYS A 115 16.21 -2.18 -0.93
C LYS A 115 17.13 -1.17 -0.25
N ILE A 116 16.82 -0.81 0.99
CA ILE A 116 17.53 0.23 1.75
C ILE A 116 18.26 -0.43 2.92
N LYS A 117 19.59 -0.31 2.95
CA LYS A 117 20.41 -0.95 3.99
C LYS A 117 20.75 -0.02 5.17
N ASP A 118 20.30 1.24 5.14
CA ASP A 118 20.52 2.17 6.27
C ASP A 118 19.62 1.79 7.46
N ALA A 119 20.26 1.17 8.44
CA ALA A 119 19.58 0.73 9.69
C ALA A 119 18.94 1.89 10.47
N ARG A 120 19.50 3.12 10.37
CA ARG A 120 19.00 4.32 11.05
C ARG A 120 17.69 4.80 10.43
N LEU A 121 17.63 4.82 9.10
CA LEU A 121 16.39 5.15 8.37
C LEU A 121 15.29 4.13 8.68
N ILE A 122 15.61 2.86 8.65
CA ILE A 122 14.67 1.77 8.96
C ILE A 122 14.16 1.88 10.39
N LYS A 123 15.05 2.13 11.35
CA LYS A 123 14.69 2.34 12.77
C LYS A 123 13.76 3.53 12.93
N LEU A 124 13.98 4.62 12.19
CA LEU A 124 13.11 5.79 12.22
C LEU A 124 11.71 5.48 11.66
N ILE A 125 11.62 4.78 10.53
CA ILE A 125 10.35 4.33 9.98
C ILE A 125 9.61 3.44 10.99
N TYR A 126 10.32 2.49 11.59
CA TYR A 126 9.73 1.60 12.60
C TYR A 126 9.22 2.37 13.83
N LYS A 127 9.92 3.42 14.28
CA LYS A 127 9.45 4.31 15.35
C LYS A 127 8.13 4.97 14.97
N PHE A 128 7.97 5.46 13.73
CA PHE A 128 6.71 6.03 13.26
C PHE A 128 5.57 5.01 13.25
N LEU A 129 5.83 3.77 12.82
CA LEU A 129 4.83 2.71 12.84
C LEU A 129 4.39 2.36 14.27
N LYS A 130 5.28 2.45 15.24
CA LYS A 130 5.05 2.13 16.65
C LYS A 130 4.63 3.33 17.50
N ALA A 131 4.58 4.54 16.95
CA ALA A 131 4.29 5.76 17.72
C ALA A 131 2.92 5.74 18.43
N GLY A 132 1.97 4.97 17.93
CA GLY A 132 0.64 4.87 18.52
C GLY A 132 -0.25 6.07 18.21
N TYR A 133 -1.35 6.17 18.92
CA TYR A 133 -2.29 7.29 18.79
C TYR A 133 -2.92 7.68 20.14
N LEU A 134 -3.37 8.91 20.20
CA LEU A 134 -4.13 9.48 21.34
C LEU A 134 -5.60 9.57 20.92
N GLU A 135 -6.48 8.94 21.70
CA GLU A 135 -7.93 9.02 21.59
C GLU A 135 -8.51 9.34 22.97
N ASP A 136 -9.31 10.38 23.08
CA ASP A 136 -9.88 10.85 24.33
C ASP A 136 -8.84 10.99 25.47
N TRP A 137 -7.67 11.55 25.14
CA TRP A 137 -6.52 11.73 26.03
C TRP A 137 -5.90 10.43 26.56
N LYS A 138 -6.30 9.27 26.00
CA LYS A 138 -5.69 7.97 26.31
C LYS A 138 -4.75 7.53 25.20
N TYR A 139 -3.60 7.03 25.59
CA TYR A 139 -2.62 6.49 24.65
C TYR A 139 -2.96 5.05 24.27
N HIS A 140 -2.92 4.78 22.99
CA HIS A 140 -3.11 3.45 22.40
C HIS A 140 -1.88 3.06 21.58
N LYS A 141 -1.35 1.88 21.84
CA LYS A 141 -0.25 1.30 21.05
C LYS A 141 -0.74 0.84 19.69
N THR A 142 0.10 0.98 18.66
CA THR A 142 -0.12 0.42 17.33
C THR A 142 0.69 -0.86 17.17
N TYR A 143 0.03 -1.97 16.92
CA TYR A 143 0.66 -3.27 16.72
C TYR A 143 0.78 -3.63 15.24
N SER A 144 -0.14 -3.18 14.42
CA SER A 144 -0.21 -3.34 12.97
C SER A 144 -0.73 -2.06 12.32
N GLY A 145 -0.58 -1.98 11.03
CA GLY A 145 -1.10 -0.88 10.23
C GLY A 145 -0.23 0.38 10.23
N THR A 146 -0.63 1.29 9.37
CA THR A 146 -0.06 2.64 9.30
C THR A 146 -1.13 3.65 9.72
N PRO A 147 -0.80 4.70 10.49
CA PRO A 147 -1.80 5.66 10.95
C PRO A 147 -2.48 6.31 9.73
N GLN A 148 -3.81 6.15 9.62
CA GLN A 148 -4.60 6.82 8.59
C GLN A 148 -4.49 8.33 8.78
N GLY A 149 -3.91 9.02 7.80
CA GLY A 149 -3.64 10.47 7.86
C GLY A 149 -2.16 10.84 8.01
N GLY A 150 -1.27 9.86 8.18
CA GLY A 150 0.17 10.06 8.07
C GLY A 150 0.57 10.33 6.60
N ILE A 151 1.50 11.26 6.39
CA ILE A 151 1.96 11.65 5.05
C ILE A 151 2.66 10.48 4.33
N ILE A 152 3.40 9.68 5.07
CA ILE A 152 4.16 8.53 4.54
C ILE A 152 3.28 7.28 4.33
N SER A 153 2.13 7.18 5.00
CA SER A 153 1.30 5.98 5.04
C SER A 153 0.85 5.47 3.67
N PRO A 154 0.44 6.32 2.70
CA PRO A 154 0.07 5.84 1.37
C PRO A 154 1.23 5.19 0.62
N LEU A 155 2.44 5.75 0.75
CA LEU A 155 3.63 5.19 0.10
C LEU A 155 4.04 3.86 0.74
N LEU A 156 3.97 3.74 2.06
CA LEU A 156 4.22 2.48 2.77
C LEU A 156 3.23 1.39 2.36
N ALA A 157 1.96 1.74 2.19
CA ALA A 157 0.95 0.82 1.66
C ALA A 157 1.27 0.39 0.22
N ASN A 158 1.69 1.30 -0.64
CA ASN A 158 2.12 0.95 -2.01
C ASN A 158 3.34 0.02 -2.02
N ILE A 159 4.32 0.24 -1.13
CA ILE A 159 5.48 -0.66 -1.00
C ILE A 159 5.03 -2.06 -0.58
N TYR A 160 4.10 -2.15 0.36
CA TYR A 160 3.55 -3.43 0.84
C TYR A 160 2.77 -4.16 -0.25
N LEU A 161 1.86 -3.45 -0.93
CA LEU A 161 1.00 -4.01 -1.98
C LEU A 161 1.74 -4.30 -3.29
N HIS A 162 2.93 -3.72 -3.50
CA HIS A 162 3.74 -4.01 -4.68
C HIS A 162 4.08 -5.51 -4.82
N GLU A 163 4.20 -6.23 -3.71
CA GLU A 163 4.40 -7.69 -3.75
C GLU A 163 3.16 -8.42 -4.29
N LEU A 164 1.96 -7.93 -3.96
CA LEU A 164 0.72 -8.42 -4.55
C LEU A 164 0.66 -8.11 -6.05
N ASP A 165 1.03 -6.89 -6.45
CA ASP A 165 1.07 -6.51 -7.87
C ASP A 165 2.01 -7.44 -8.65
N LYS A 166 3.20 -7.72 -8.13
CA LYS A 166 4.15 -8.66 -8.76
C LYS A 166 3.59 -10.07 -8.87
N PHE A 167 2.93 -10.55 -7.82
CA PHE A 167 2.30 -11.86 -7.81
C PHE A 167 1.19 -11.96 -8.86
N VAL A 168 0.29 -10.98 -8.93
CA VAL A 168 -0.79 -10.95 -9.93
C VAL A 168 -0.24 -10.85 -11.35
N MET A 169 0.78 -10.03 -11.58
CA MET A 169 1.41 -9.92 -12.89
C MET A 169 2.11 -11.22 -13.32
N LYS A 170 2.71 -11.95 -12.38
CA LYS A 170 3.25 -13.29 -12.64
C LYS A 170 2.14 -14.26 -13.02
N LEU A 171 1.05 -14.32 -12.25
CA LEU A 171 -0.11 -15.14 -12.62
C LEU A 171 -0.64 -14.76 -14.00
N LYS A 172 -0.77 -13.47 -14.30
CA LYS A 172 -1.21 -13.00 -15.62
C LYS A 172 -0.31 -13.56 -16.72
N SER A 173 1.02 -13.46 -16.57
CA SER A 173 1.96 -13.96 -17.59
C SER A 173 1.91 -15.48 -17.78
N GLU A 174 1.53 -16.24 -16.75
CA GLU A 174 1.33 -17.69 -16.83
C GLU A 174 0.02 -18.06 -17.54
N PHE A 175 -0.99 -17.17 -17.51
CA PHE A 175 -2.28 -17.37 -18.17
C PHE A 175 -2.38 -16.74 -19.57
N ASP A 176 -1.64 -15.67 -19.83
CA ASP A 176 -1.61 -15.01 -21.13
C ASP A 176 -0.83 -15.88 -22.13
N THR A 177 -1.55 -16.65 -22.89
CA THR A 177 -0.98 -17.41 -24.00
C THR A 177 -1.13 -16.59 -25.28
N HIS A 178 -0.01 -16.21 -25.85
CA HIS A 178 0.07 -15.44 -27.08
C HIS A 178 -0.64 -16.17 -28.24
N GLY A 179 -1.94 -15.90 -28.44
CA GLY A 179 -2.69 -16.25 -29.63
C GLY A 179 -3.23 -17.67 -29.78
N GLN A 180 -2.94 -18.60 -28.89
CA GLN A 180 -3.64 -19.88 -28.76
C GLN A 180 -4.13 -20.06 -27.34
N GLU A 181 -5.44 -20.04 -27.10
CA GLU A 181 -6.01 -20.40 -25.79
C GLU A 181 -5.64 -21.86 -25.51
N PRO A 182 -4.77 -22.19 -24.56
CA PRO A 182 -4.80 -23.52 -24.00
C PRO A 182 -6.06 -23.54 -23.12
N VAL A 183 -7.14 -24.03 -23.72
CA VAL A 183 -8.30 -24.43 -22.94
C VAL A 183 -7.76 -25.46 -21.94
N ARG A 184 -7.74 -25.10 -20.63
CA ARG A 184 -7.34 -26.04 -19.59
C ARG A 184 -8.07 -27.35 -19.82
N THR A 185 -7.35 -28.45 -19.73
CA THR A 185 -7.91 -29.78 -19.97
C THR A 185 -9.19 -30.02 -19.17
N GLU A 186 -9.22 -29.52 -17.94
CA GLU A 186 -10.39 -29.52 -17.03
C GLU A 186 -11.59 -28.75 -17.57
N TYR A 187 -11.38 -27.56 -18.15
CA TYR A 187 -12.46 -26.79 -18.75
C TYR A 187 -12.97 -27.42 -20.03
N ARG A 188 -12.09 -28.03 -20.80
CA ARG A 188 -12.45 -28.79 -22.04
C ARG A 188 -13.27 -30.03 -21.70
N LEU A 189 -12.93 -30.75 -20.61
CA LEU A 189 -13.70 -31.89 -20.11
C LEU A 189 -15.08 -31.44 -19.61
N LEU A 190 -15.16 -30.42 -18.77
CA LEU A 190 -16.44 -29.87 -18.28
C LEU A 190 -17.32 -29.33 -19.40
N SER A 191 -16.76 -28.63 -20.39
CA SER A 191 -17.49 -28.12 -21.54
C SER A 191 -18.03 -29.26 -22.42
N ASN A 192 -17.27 -30.33 -22.62
CA ASN A 192 -17.70 -31.50 -23.35
C ASN A 192 -18.80 -32.29 -22.61
N ASP A 193 -18.70 -32.36 -21.28
CA ASP A 193 -19.73 -33.03 -20.46
C ASP A 193 -21.04 -32.22 -20.42
N LEU A 194 -20.97 -30.88 -20.36
CA LEU A 194 -22.14 -30.01 -20.48
C LEU A 194 -22.82 -30.10 -21.84
N GLN A 195 -22.05 -30.22 -22.94
CA GLN A 195 -22.61 -30.44 -24.26
C GLN A 195 -23.31 -31.81 -24.42
N LYS A 196 -22.82 -32.86 -23.76
CA LYS A 196 -23.49 -34.16 -23.70
C LYS A 196 -24.80 -34.20 -22.93
N LEU A 197 -24.96 -33.28 -21.95
CA LEU A 197 -26.18 -33.16 -21.17
C LEU A 197 -27.26 -32.27 -21.80
N SER A 198 -26.95 -31.58 -22.90
CA SER A 198 -27.88 -30.72 -23.64
C SER A 198 -28.56 -31.41 -24.84
N TYR A 199 -28.44 -32.73 -24.96
CA TYR A 199 -29.17 -33.60 -25.89
C TYR A 199 -30.01 -34.62 -25.02
#